data_e9bb18b8fe5ea55112183265bead4c09
#
_entry.id   e9bb18b8fe5ea55112183265bead4c09
#
_cell.length_a   1.000
_cell.length_b   1.000
_cell.length_c   1.000
_cell.angle_alpha   90.00
_cell.angle_beta   90.00
_cell.angle_gamma   90.00
#
_symmetry.space_group_name_H-M   'P 1'
#
loop_
_entity.id
_entity.type
_entity.pdbx_description
1 polymer ?
#
loop_
_entity_poly.entity_id
_entity_poly.type
_entity_poly.pdbx_seq_one_letter_code
_entity_poly.pdbx_strand_id
1 'polypeptide(L)'
;MSLRYAPLSTTRRPALAPKLVAVLAAVVVLLSGWASEASGGPRADWVGTWASVPTATPASSTPVVDNETVRQIVHTSVGGSELRLRLTNEFGAAPLRIGDVHVARRAAGTTIDPRTDRQVTFAGSPTVTIPAGAPMLSDPIRLALPPRTDLVVSIYLPARTPVTTLHGFAYQENVIAAGNVADDRTVTATRTVTQWFFLSGVSVRGHAQSVVALGDSITNGFETDINANHRWPDLFAARARGTGVLNLGVAGNRLLHDPNPPPGSDAEGYAAFFGESALRRFDRDVLAQPGVSQVIVLLGVNDLGHPGTTAPIEETVTAEEIIGAHKQLVARAHAAGLTIHGGTILPFKGDTLGFYNEANEAKRRQVNHWIRTSGTYDSVIDFDRVMRDPADPQRLNPTYDSGDHLHPNDAGMAAMANAIPTRLF
;
A
#
# COMPACT_ATOMS: atom_id res chain seq x y z
N MET A 1 62.76 -17.33 44.08
CA MET A 1 63.13 -16.02 43.55
C MET A 1 62.11 -15.01 44.07
N SER A 2 62.52 -14.21 45.06
CA SER A 2 61.69 -13.35 45.88
C SER A 2 61.57 -11.99 45.23
N LEU A 3 60.35 -11.50 45.08
CA LEU A 3 60.07 -10.12 44.69
C LEU A 3 59.40 -9.38 45.88
N ARG A 4 60.10 -8.36 46.30
CA ARG A 4 59.77 -7.51 47.48
C ARG A 4 58.75 -6.44 47.11
N TYR A 5 57.75 -6.23 47.94
CA TYR A 5 56.83 -5.10 47.93
C TYR A 5 57.50 -3.82 48.44
N ALA A 6 57.29 -2.71 47.75
CA ALA A 6 57.64 -1.35 48.24
C ALA A 6 56.34 -0.61 48.60
N PRO A 7 56.33 0.27 49.61
CA PRO A 7 55.11 0.90 50.17
C PRO A 7 54.69 2.14 49.37
N LEU A 8 53.34 2.33 49.23
CA LEU A 8 52.69 3.46 48.62
C LEU A 8 52.77 4.72 49.52
N SER A 9 53.26 5.81 48.98
CA SER A 9 53.27 7.13 49.62
C SER A 9 51.92 7.80 49.54
N THR A 10 51.44 8.31 50.68
CA THR A 10 50.22 9.12 50.84
C THR A 10 50.47 10.55 50.38
N THR A 11 49.84 10.95 49.26
CA THR A 11 49.78 12.35 48.85
C THR A 11 48.46 12.96 49.26
N ARG A 12 48.52 14.08 49.99
CA ARG A 12 47.39 14.90 50.44
C ARG A 12 46.63 15.50 49.26
N ARG A 13 45.31 15.44 49.31
CA ARG A 13 44.40 16.14 48.36
C ARG A 13 44.34 17.65 48.74
N PRO A 14 44.45 18.57 47.78
CA PRO A 14 44.14 19.99 48.01
C PRO A 14 42.62 20.21 48.00
N ALA A 15 42.19 21.08 48.89
CA ALA A 15 40.80 21.50 49.04
C ALA A 15 40.36 22.32 47.79
N LEU A 16 39.28 21.93 47.15
CA LEU A 16 38.63 22.68 46.05
C LEU A 16 37.89 23.90 46.61
N ALA A 17 38.22 25.05 46.11
CA ALA A 17 37.65 26.35 46.45
C ALA A 17 36.18 26.53 46.00
N PRO A 18 35.36 27.38 46.69
CA PRO A 18 33.91 27.47 46.52
C PRO A 18 33.45 28.24 45.27
N LYS A 19 34.22 28.29 44.18
CA LYS A 19 33.87 29.04 42.96
C LYS A 19 33.13 28.21 41.86
N LEU A 20 32.99 26.91 42.04
CA LEU A 20 32.31 26.02 41.03
C LEU A 20 30.79 25.89 41.24
N VAL A 21 30.25 26.30 42.38
CA VAL A 21 28.82 26.16 42.66
C VAL A 21 27.97 27.27 42.00
N ALA A 22 28.55 28.43 41.72
CA ALA A 22 27.84 29.56 41.11
C ALA A 22 27.61 29.43 39.60
N VAL A 23 28.38 28.59 38.88
CA VAL A 23 28.24 28.42 37.42
C VAL A 23 27.18 27.36 37.08
N LEU A 24 26.95 26.36 37.96
CA LEU A 24 25.90 25.36 37.72
C LEU A 24 24.46 25.92 37.96
N ALA A 25 24.31 26.89 38.81
CA ALA A 25 22.99 27.52 39.08
C ALA A 25 22.55 28.44 37.93
N ALA A 26 23.51 29.07 37.19
CA ALA A 26 23.19 29.95 36.06
C ALA A 26 22.84 29.20 34.78
N VAL A 27 23.33 27.96 34.61
CA VAL A 27 23.00 27.13 33.42
C VAL A 27 21.62 26.47 33.57
N VAL A 28 21.17 26.16 34.76
CA VAL A 28 19.82 25.61 34.98
C VAL A 28 18.71 26.66 34.79
N VAL A 29 18.99 27.92 35.05
CA VAL A 29 18.01 29.04 34.85
C VAL A 29 17.90 29.44 33.38
N LEU A 30 18.93 29.21 32.56
CA LEU A 30 18.88 29.50 31.12
C LEU A 30 18.23 28.38 30.26
N LEU A 31 18.09 27.17 30.81
CA LEU A 31 17.39 26.06 30.13
C LEU A 31 15.88 26.00 30.43
N SER A 32 15.43 26.69 31.46
CA SER A 32 13.98 26.75 31.80
C SER A 32 13.20 27.86 31.08
N GLY A 33 13.86 28.68 30.31
CA GLY A 33 13.23 29.80 29.57
C GLY A 33 12.78 29.49 28.14
N TRP A 34 12.97 28.25 27.64
CA TRP A 34 12.61 27.87 26.23
C TRP A 34 11.55 26.78 26.14
N ALA A 35 10.85 26.48 27.22
CA ALA A 35 9.56 25.81 27.12
C ALA A 35 8.51 26.89 26.77
N SER A 36 8.61 27.46 25.57
CA SER A 36 7.49 28.14 24.94
C SER A 36 6.45 27.07 24.70
N GLU A 37 5.44 27.01 25.53
CA GLU A 37 4.23 26.25 25.27
C GLU A 37 3.66 26.76 23.95
N ALA A 38 4.01 26.09 22.88
CA ALA A 38 3.21 26.17 21.67
C ALA A 38 1.86 25.53 22.03
N SER A 39 0.93 26.36 22.51
CA SER A 39 -0.50 26.06 22.56
C SER A 39 -1.01 26.00 21.12
N GLY A 40 -0.49 25.06 20.35
CA GLY A 40 -1.05 24.63 19.09
C GLY A 40 -2.15 23.63 19.41
N GLY A 41 -3.40 23.93 19.06
CA GLY A 41 -4.44 22.92 18.99
C GLY A 41 -3.95 21.70 18.20
N PRO A 42 -4.62 20.55 18.28
CA PRO A 42 -4.15 19.32 17.65
C PRO A 42 -3.80 19.60 16.19
N ARG A 43 -2.50 19.47 15.89
CA ARG A 43 -1.99 19.70 14.52
C ARG A 43 -2.61 18.64 13.64
N ALA A 44 -3.30 19.05 12.57
CA ALA A 44 -3.85 18.09 11.61
C ALA A 44 -2.69 17.25 11.03
N ASP A 45 -2.77 15.95 11.21
CA ASP A 45 -1.76 15.01 10.76
C ASP A 45 -1.98 14.62 9.28
N TRP A 46 -0.96 14.00 8.70
CA TRP A 46 -1.10 13.43 7.37
C TRP A 46 -1.82 12.09 7.43
N VAL A 47 -2.84 11.93 6.60
CA VAL A 47 -3.69 10.75 6.51
C VAL A 47 -3.68 10.24 5.09
N GLY A 48 -3.45 8.95 4.90
CA GLY A 48 -3.54 8.32 3.60
C GLY A 48 -4.96 8.39 3.06
N THR A 49 -5.13 8.78 1.80
CA THR A 49 -6.44 8.85 1.14
C THR A 49 -6.53 7.97 -0.10
N TRP A 50 -5.39 7.64 -0.69
CA TRP A 50 -5.25 6.66 -1.77
C TRP A 50 -3.84 6.07 -1.71
N ALA A 51 -3.72 4.78 -2.01
CA ALA A 51 -2.43 4.13 -2.16
C ALA A 51 -2.50 2.98 -3.17
N SER A 52 -1.35 2.65 -3.75
CA SER A 52 -1.12 1.44 -4.53
C SER A 52 0.21 0.81 -4.11
N VAL A 53 0.31 -0.50 -4.25
CA VAL A 53 1.55 -1.23 -3.98
C VAL A 53 2.47 -1.14 -5.19
N PRO A 54 3.68 -0.62 -5.05
CA PRO A 54 4.67 -0.73 -6.11
C PRO A 54 5.12 -2.18 -6.27
N THR A 55 5.19 -2.62 -7.52
CA THR A 55 5.73 -3.92 -7.92
C THR A 55 6.81 -3.75 -8.97
N ALA A 56 7.67 -4.76 -9.14
CA ALA A 56 8.61 -4.81 -10.23
C ALA A 56 7.89 -5.11 -11.56
N THR A 57 8.54 -4.82 -12.68
CA THR A 57 8.08 -5.21 -14.02
C THR A 57 8.86 -6.42 -14.52
N PRO A 58 8.22 -7.34 -15.24
CA PRO A 58 8.96 -8.40 -15.95
C PRO A 58 9.95 -7.78 -16.94
N ALA A 59 11.16 -8.31 -16.99
CA ALA A 59 12.21 -7.80 -17.88
C ALA A 59 11.80 -7.83 -19.36
N SER A 60 11.01 -8.86 -19.75
CA SER A 60 10.53 -9.07 -21.13
C SER A 60 9.44 -8.08 -21.57
N SER A 61 8.75 -7.41 -20.62
CA SER A 61 7.59 -6.54 -20.91
C SER A 61 7.66 -5.18 -20.20
N THR A 62 8.85 -4.73 -19.82
CA THR A 62 9.04 -3.42 -19.18
C THR A 62 8.63 -2.29 -20.12
N PRO A 63 7.59 -1.50 -19.79
CA PRO A 63 7.19 -0.36 -20.60
C PRO A 63 8.29 0.71 -20.62
N VAL A 64 8.31 1.52 -21.68
CA VAL A 64 9.25 2.65 -21.80
C VAL A 64 8.46 3.92 -22.05
N VAL A 65 8.83 4.99 -21.35
CA VAL A 65 8.35 6.36 -21.54
C VAL A 65 9.54 7.20 -21.98
N ASP A 66 9.41 8.02 -23.03
CA ASP A 66 10.51 8.77 -23.60
C ASP A 66 10.05 10.17 -24.05
N ASN A 67 10.43 11.21 -23.33
CA ASN A 67 9.94 12.58 -23.54
C ASN A 67 8.40 12.63 -23.60
N GLU A 68 7.75 12.03 -22.63
CA GLU A 68 6.29 11.89 -22.56
C GLU A 68 5.78 12.21 -21.16
N THR A 69 4.51 12.57 -21.09
CA THR A 69 3.76 12.75 -19.83
C THR A 69 2.85 11.56 -19.58
N VAL A 70 2.98 10.94 -18.42
CA VAL A 70 2.06 9.90 -17.92
C VAL A 70 0.99 10.59 -17.09
N ARG A 71 -0.28 10.53 -17.53
CA ARG A 71 -1.43 11.11 -16.84
C ARG A 71 -2.28 10.01 -16.22
N GLN A 72 -2.37 10.03 -14.88
CA GLN A 72 -2.92 8.95 -14.09
C GLN A 72 -4.09 9.45 -13.23
N ILE A 73 -5.11 8.62 -13.11
CA ILE A 73 -6.31 8.90 -12.33
C ILE A 73 -6.28 8.07 -11.05
N VAL A 74 -6.58 8.71 -9.93
CA VAL A 74 -6.69 8.06 -8.61
C VAL A 74 -7.96 8.51 -7.91
N HIS A 75 -8.68 7.57 -7.28
CA HIS A 75 -9.91 7.81 -6.53
C HIS A 75 -9.61 7.92 -5.04
N THR A 76 -9.81 9.11 -4.45
CA THR A 76 -9.48 9.36 -3.04
C THR A 76 -10.63 8.99 -2.11
N SER A 77 -10.32 8.53 -0.89
CA SER A 77 -11.33 8.13 0.12
C SER A 77 -11.75 9.29 1.01
N VAL A 78 -10.81 9.99 1.62
CA VAL A 78 -11.06 11.15 2.50
C VAL A 78 -10.53 12.44 1.91
N GLY A 79 -11.12 13.55 2.31
CA GLY A 79 -10.70 14.90 1.90
C GLY A 79 -9.77 15.57 2.89
N GLY A 80 -9.25 16.73 2.48
CA GLY A 80 -8.39 17.58 3.29
C GLY A 80 -8.14 18.94 2.66
N SER A 81 -7.38 19.78 3.36
CA SER A 81 -7.04 21.14 2.88
C SER A 81 -5.74 21.21 2.08
N GLU A 82 -4.87 20.25 2.31
CA GLU A 82 -3.59 20.08 1.62
C GLU A 82 -3.40 18.62 1.28
N LEU A 83 -2.64 18.32 0.25
CA LEU A 83 -2.26 16.95 -0.12
C LEU A 83 -0.77 16.80 -0.34
N ARG A 84 -0.27 15.58 -0.35
CA ARG A 84 1.07 15.15 -0.75
C ARG A 84 0.98 13.95 -1.67
N LEU A 85 1.88 13.89 -2.63
CA LEU A 85 2.10 12.71 -3.45
C LEU A 85 3.30 11.92 -2.93
N ARG A 86 3.21 10.59 -3.00
CA ARG A 86 4.36 9.68 -2.83
C ARG A 86 4.68 9.06 -4.17
N LEU A 87 5.81 9.46 -4.73
CA LEU A 87 6.40 8.82 -5.92
C LEU A 87 7.38 7.74 -5.48
N THR A 88 7.68 6.79 -6.37
CA THR A 88 8.54 5.67 -6.01
C THR A 88 9.38 5.19 -7.18
N ASN A 89 10.63 4.87 -6.91
CA ASN A 89 11.57 4.17 -7.79
C ASN A 89 12.07 2.87 -7.12
N GLU A 90 11.20 2.20 -6.36
CA GLU A 90 11.54 1.12 -5.44
C GLU A 90 12.23 -0.06 -6.13
N PHE A 91 11.78 -0.39 -7.35
CA PHE A 91 12.34 -1.47 -8.15
C PHE A 91 13.25 -0.97 -9.28
N GLY A 92 13.62 0.31 -9.27
CA GLY A 92 14.55 0.89 -10.23
C GLY A 92 16.00 0.54 -9.89
N ALA A 93 16.77 0.15 -10.90
CA ALA A 93 18.22 -0.06 -10.79
C ALA A 93 19.04 1.21 -11.08
N ALA A 94 18.39 2.26 -11.59
CA ALA A 94 18.99 3.55 -11.92
C ALA A 94 18.16 4.70 -11.33
N PRO A 95 18.74 5.91 -11.16
CA PRO A 95 17.98 7.07 -10.73
C PRO A 95 16.86 7.42 -11.70
N LEU A 96 15.65 7.70 -11.18
CA LEU A 96 14.49 8.14 -11.94
C LEU A 96 14.46 9.66 -11.99
N ARG A 97 14.61 10.24 -13.18
CA ARG A 97 14.50 11.69 -13.40
C ARG A 97 13.09 12.08 -13.80
N ILE A 98 12.46 12.96 -13.04
CA ILE A 98 11.14 13.53 -13.29
C ILE A 98 11.32 15.02 -13.59
N GLY A 99 10.78 15.47 -14.72
CA GLY A 99 10.95 16.84 -15.21
C GLY A 99 9.85 17.79 -14.74
N ASP A 100 8.65 17.28 -14.52
CA ASP A 100 7.52 18.07 -14.05
C ASP A 100 6.43 17.15 -13.47
N VAL A 101 5.69 17.63 -12.48
CA VAL A 101 4.54 16.93 -11.91
C VAL A 101 3.42 17.91 -11.63
N HIS A 102 2.21 17.58 -12.07
CA HIS A 102 1.01 18.35 -11.76
C HIS A 102 -0.08 17.45 -11.15
N VAL A 103 -0.91 18.04 -10.29
CA VAL A 103 -2.08 17.38 -9.72
C VAL A 103 -3.28 18.32 -9.79
N ALA A 104 -4.42 17.78 -10.26
CA ALA A 104 -5.68 18.51 -10.34
C ALA A 104 -6.86 17.60 -10.03
N ARG A 105 -8.02 18.18 -9.74
CA ARG A 105 -9.27 17.41 -9.73
C ARG A 105 -9.67 17.05 -11.17
N ARG A 106 -10.15 15.83 -11.31
CA ARG A 106 -10.69 15.34 -12.58
C ARG A 106 -12.00 16.08 -12.92
N ALA A 107 -12.12 16.51 -14.17
CA ALA A 107 -13.39 17.04 -14.68
C ALA A 107 -14.19 15.96 -15.41
N ALA A 108 -13.58 15.26 -16.37
CA ALA A 108 -14.16 14.12 -17.09
C ALA A 108 -13.06 13.39 -17.87
N GLY A 109 -13.14 12.05 -17.99
CA GLY A 109 -12.10 11.27 -18.66
C GLY A 109 -10.72 11.59 -18.07
N THR A 110 -9.77 12.02 -18.88
CA THR A 110 -8.44 12.48 -18.46
C THR A 110 -8.31 14.01 -18.38
N THR A 111 -9.44 14.74 -18.54
CA THR A 111 -9.50 16.20 -18.49
C THR A 111 -9.46 16.70 -17.05
N ILE A 112 -8.65 17.72 -16.78
CA ILE A 112 -8.56 18.34 -15.45
C ILE A 112 -9.48 19.57 -15.32
N ASP A 113 -9.87 19.89 -14.07
CA ASP A 113 -10.40 21.23 -13.73
C ASP A 113 -9.21 22.20 -13.55
N PRO A 114 -8.94 23.11 -14.51
CA PRO A 114 -7.73 23.94 -14.51
C PRO A 114 -7.65 24.89 -13.32
N ARG A 115 -8.78 25.21 -12.66
CA ARG A 115 -8.79 26.02 -11.44
C ARG A 115 -8.15 25.32 -10.26
N THR A 116 -8.06 24.00 -10.31
CA THR A 116 -7.52 23.14 -9.27
C THR A 116 -6.12 22.62 -9.59
N ASP A 117 -5.59 22.93 -10.76
CA ASP A 117 -4.26 22.50 -11.14
C ASP A 117 -3.18 23.11 -10.23
N ARG A 118 -2.26 22.26 -9.79
CA ARG A 118 -1.14 22.63 -8.94
C ARG A 118 0.13 21.94 -9.42
N GLN A 119 1.16 22.74 -9.68
CA GLN A 119 2.50 22.20 -9.84
C GLN A 119 2.97 21.60 -8.52
N VAL A 120 3.54 20.41 -8.60
CA VAL A 120 4.07 19.65 -7.45
C VAL A 120 5.56 19.92 -7.33
N THR A 121 6.02 20.23 -6.12
CA THR A 121 7.44 20.47 -5.85
C THR A 121 8.01 19.43 -4.88
N PHE A 122 9.34 19.34 -4.90
CA PHE A 122 10.14 18.47 -4.04
C PHE A 122 11.30 19.31 -3.48
N ALA A 123 11.23 19.62 -2.17
CA ALA A 123 12.12 20.59 -1.52
C ALA A 123 12.18 21.93 -2.27
N GLY A 124 11.02 22.41 -2.76
CA GLY A 124 10.86 23.67 -3.51
C GLY A 124 11.19 23.58 -5.00
N SER A 125 11.70 22.46 -5.51
CA SER A 125 12.02 22.27 -6.94
C SER A 125 10.87 21.56 -7.67
N PRO A 126 10.48 22.00 -8.88
CA PRO A 126 9.51 21.29 -9.70
C PRO A 126 10.08 20.02 -10.34
N THR A 127 11.41 19.86 -10.34
CA THR A 127 12.08 18.66 -10.84
C THR A 127 12.65 17.84 -9.71
N VAL A 128 12.68 16.52 -9.87
CA VAL A 128 13.28 15.61 -8.89
C VAL A 128 13.99 14.44 -9.57
N THR A 129 15.08 14.01 -8.95
CA THR A 129 15.73 12.73 -9.27
C THR A 129 15.58 11.80 -8.07
N ILE A 130 14.83 10.73 -8.25
CA ILE A 130 14.58 9.72 -7.20
C ILE A 130 15.66 8.65 -7.32
N PRO A 131 16.48 8.42 -6.27
CA PRO A 131 17.48 7.36 -6.30
C PRO A 131 16.88 5.98 -6.57
N ALA A 132 17.68 5.07 -7.08
CA ALA A 132 17.31 3.66 -7.20
C ALA A 132 16.90 3.09 -5.82
N GLY A 133 15.82 2.31 -5.77
CA GLY A 133 15.32 1.69 -4.55
C GLY A 133 14.59 2.64 -3.59
N ALA A 134 14.34 3.90 -3.93
CA ALA A 134 13.81 4.89 -2.99
C ALA A 134 12.41 5.41 -3.36
N PRO A 135 11.56 5.71 -2.37
CA PRO A 135 10.40 6.57 -2.53
C PRO A 135 10.77 8.05 -2.37
N MET A 136 9.87 8.94 -2.80
CA MET A 136 10.00 10.40 -2.64
C MET A 136 8.65 11.02 -2.30
N LEU A 137 8.60 11.82 -1.25
CA LEU A 137 7.42 12.63 -0.90
C LEU A 137 7.52 14.03 -1.51
N SER A 138 6.41 14.51 -2.04
CA SER A 138 6.31 15.91 -2.46
C SER A 138 6.23 16.86 -1.27
N ASP A 139 6.47 18.14 -1.53
CA ASP A 139 6.08 19.22 -0.63
C ASP A 139 4.55 19.22 -0.43
N PRO A 140 4.03 19.87 0.64
CA PRO A 140 2.60 20.07 0.82
C PRO A 140 1.99 20.90 -0.31
N ILE A 141 0.91 20.42 -0.91
CA ILE A 141 0.20 21.06 -2.01
C ILE A 141 -1.11 21.61 -1.47
N ARG A 142 -1.31 22.93 -1.53
CA ARG A 142 -2.57 23.57 -1.12
C ARG A 142 -3.65 23.32 -2.17
N LEU A 143 -4.50 22.35 -1.90
CA LEU A 143 -5.65 22.00 -2.72
C LEU A 143 -6.76 21.44 -1.81
N ALA A 144 -7.86 22.18 -1.69
CA ALA A 144 -9.03 21.67 -0.99
C ALA A 144 -9.61 20.49 -1.75
N LEU A 145 -9.56 19.32 -1.13
CA LEU A 145 -9.98 18.06 -1.69
C LEU A 145 -11.22 17.55 -0.96
N PRO A 146 -12.40 17.52 -1.59
CA PRO A 146 -13.55 16.81 -1.04
C PRO A 146 -13.27 15.30 -0.93
N PRO A 147 -13.90 14.57 -0.02
CA PRO A 147 -13.79 13.11 0.03
C PRO A 147 -14.36 12.48 -1.25
N ARG A 148 -13.86 11.32 -1.61
CA ARG A 148 -14.30 10.55 -2.80
C ARG A 148 -14.23 11.38 -4.08
N THR A 149 -13.08 12.02 -4.29
CA THR A 149 -12.77 12.83 -5.46
C THR A 149 -11.74 12.13 -6.31
N ASP A 150 -11.94 12.14 -7.62
CA ASP A 150 -10.91 11.72 -8.56
C ASP A 150 -9.88 12.83 -8.74
N LEU A 151 -8.62 12.48 -8.56
CA LEU A 151 -7.47 13.31 -8.92
C LEU A 151 -6.85 12.80 -10.22
N VAL A 152 -6.33 13.73 -10.99
CA VAL A 152 -5.43 13.48 -12.12
C VAL A 152 -4.02 13.88 -11.70
N VAL A 153 -3.10 12.94 -11.74
CA VAL A 153 -1.67 13.15 -11.50
C VAL A 153 -0.93 12.99 -12.81
N SER A 154 -0.28 14.05 -13.28
CA SER A 154 0.49 14.09 -14.51
C SER A 154 1.98 14.13 -14.18
N ILE A 155 2.76 13.19 -14.70
CA ILE A 155 4.20 13.04 -14.44
C ILE A 155 4.93 13.10 -15.79
N TYR A 156 5.75 14.14 -16.01
CA TYR A 156 6.56 14.27 -17.20
C TYR A 156 7.93 13.60 -17.01
N LEU A 157 8.28 12.73 -17.93
CA LEU A 157 9.57 12.03 -17.99
C LEU A 157 10.35 12.55 -19.20
N PRO A 158 11.41 13.38 -18.99
CA PRO A 158 12.07 14.12 -20.05
C PRO A 158 13.03 13.29 -20.91
N ALA A 159 13.31 12.07 -20.50
CA ALA A 159 14.25 11.18 -21.18
C ALA A 159 13.72 9.74 -21.19
N ARG A 160 14.28 8.91 -22.06
CA ARG A 160 13.95 7.51 -22.17
C ARG A 160 14.11 6.81 -20.83
N THR A 161 12.99 6.40 -20.26
CA THR A 161 12.85 5.86 -18.89
C THR A 161 12.14 4.51 -18.94
N PRO A 162 12.81 3.40 -18.60
CA PRO A 162 12.14 2.13 -18.35
C PRO A 162 11.26 2.21 -17.11
N VAL A 163 10.01 1.77 -17.20
CA VAL A 163 9.06 1.75 -16.09
C VAL A 163 9.28 0.47 -15.28
N THR A 164 10.26 0.51 -14.40
CA THR A 164 10.67 -0.62 -13.56
C THR A 164 9.85 -0.75 -12.27
N THR A 165 9.11 0.30 -11.92
CA THR A 165 8.29 0.38 -10.72
C THR A 165 6.89 0.84 -11.09
N LEU A 166 5.90 -0.03 -10.89
CA LEU A 166 4.51 0.26 -11.22
C LEU A 166 3.56 -0.57 -10.34
N HIS A 167 2.26 -0.29 -10.44
CA HIS A 167 1.20 -1.19 -9.99
C HIS A 167 0.54 -1.82 -11.22
N GLY A 168 0.57 -3.16 -11.34
CA GLY A 168 0.31 -3.87 -12.60
C GLY A 168 -1.15 -3.83 -13.06
N PHE A 169 -2.10 -4.03 -12.16
CA PHE A 169 -3.52 -4.23 -12.46
C PHE A 169 -4.37 -3.16 -11.77
N ALA A 170 -4.34 -1.93 -12.33
CA ALA A 170 -5.02 -0.80 -11.71
C ALA A 170 -6.54 -0.79 -11.89
N TYR A 171 -7.08 -1.47 -12.90
CA TYR A 171 -8.50 -1.38 -13.31
C TYR A 171 -8.97 0.07 -13.48
N GLN A 172 -8.03 0.92 -13.90
CA GLN A 172 -8.18 2.33 -14.20
C GLN A 172 -7.41 2.64 -15.47
N GLU A 173 -8.06 3.21 -16.47
CA GLU A 173 -7.39 3.70 -17.66
C GLU A 173 -6.63 4.98 -17.35
N ASN A 174 -5.36 4.97 -17.70
CA ASN A 174 -4.44 6.09 -17.65
C ASN A 174 -3.89 6.32 -19.06
N VAL A 175 -3.36 7.51 -19.33
CA VAL A 175 -2.87 7.83 -20.67
C VAL A 175 -1.44 8.34 -20.65
N ILE A 176 -0.75 8.10 -21.76
CA ILE A 176 0.57 8.65 -22.04
C ILE A 176 0.41 9.61 -23.21
N ALA A 177 1.02 10.80 -23.11
CA ALA A 177 0.97 11.84 -24.14
C ALA A 177 2.38 12.35 -24.44
N ALA A 178 2.62 12.78 -25.68
CA ALA A 178 3.93 13.25 -26.11
C ALA A 178 4.31 14.60 -25.49
N GLY A 179 5.56 14.75 -25.10
CA GLY A 179 6.13 15.98 -24.53
C GLY A 179 5.69 16.28 -23.10
N ASN A 180 6.07 17.48 -22.62
CA ASN A 180 5.57 17.99 -21.35
C ASN A 180 4.22 18.68 -21.55
N VAL A 181 3.16 17.97 -21.17
CA VAL A 181 1.76 18.43 -21.18
C VAL A 181 1.14 18.22 -19.80
N ALA A 182 1.97 18.31 -18.75
CA ALA A 182 1.55 17.99 -17.39
C ALA A 182 0.44 18.91 -16.88
N ASP A 183 0.49 20.21 -17.21
CA ASP A 183 -0.48 21.26 -16.86
C ASP A 183 -1.63 21.44 -17.86
N ASP A 184 -1.56 20.78 -19.03
CA ASP A 184 -2.60 20.91 -20.05
C ASP A 184 -3.96 20.42 -19.55
N ARG A 185 -5.00 21.20 -19.82
CA ARG A 185 -6.37 20.84 -19.46
C ARG A 185 -6.80 19.50 -20.05
N THR A 186 -6.48 19.28 -21.29
CA THR A 186 -6.75 18.05 -22.05
C THR A 186 -5.48 17.60 -22.74
N VAL A 187 -5.29 16.30 -22.87
CA VAL A 187 -4.14 15.75 -23.58
C VAL A 187 -4.59 14.84 -24.73
N THR A 188 -3.80 14.78 -25.78
CA THR A 188 -3.96 13.80 -26.84
C THR A 188 -3.15 12.56 -26.46
N ALA A 189 -3.84 11.49 -26.13
CA ALA A 189 -3.19 10.24 -25.76
C ALA A 189 -2.48 9.61 -26.95
N THR A 190 -1.23 9.24 -26.77
CA THR A 190 -0.48 8.36 -27.71
C THR A 190 -0.71 6.88 -27.38
N ARG A 191 -0.92 6.59 -26.08
CA ARG A 191 -1.17 5.24 -25.56
C ARG A 191 -2.11 5.30 -24.36
N THR A 192 -2.93 4.25 -24.17
CA THR A 192 -3.68 3.98 -22.95
C THR A 192 -3.02 2.83 -22.21
N VAL A 193 -2.92 2.93 -20.89
CA VAL A 193 -2.39 1.90 -20.00
C VAL A 193 -3.32 1.69 -18.81
N THR A 194 -3.33 0.47 -18.26
CA THR A 194 -4.14 0.12 -17.07
C THR A 194 -3.25 -0.16 -15.85
N GLN A 195 -2.17 0.59 -15.73
CA GLN A 195 -1.21 0.54 -14.63
C GLN A 195 -1.02 1.93 -14.02
N TRP A 196 -0.55 2.01 -12.77
CA TRP A 196 -0.01 3.24 -12.19
C TRP A 196 1.51 3.18 -12.18
N PHE A 197 2.16 4.16 -12.83
CA PHE A 197 3.61 4.25 -12.97
C PHE A 197 4.19 5.21 -11.93
N PHE A 198 5.15 4.76 -11.15
CA PHE A 198 5.91 5.55 -10.18
C PHE A 198 5.09 6.30 -9.12
N LEU A 199 3.79 6.10 -9.04
CA LEU A 199 2.89 6.74 -8.08
C LEU A 199 2.39 5.69 -7.09
N SER A 200 2.68 5.87 -5.80
CA SER A 200 2.33 4.87 -4.76
C SER A 200 1.44 5.42 -3.66
N GLY A 201 1.18 6.72 -3.59
CA GLY A 201 0.29 7.23 -2.55
C GLY A 201 -0.11 8.69 -2.69
N VAL A 202 -1.26 8.99 -2.13
CA VAL A 202 -1.76 10.34 -1.87
C VAL A 202 -2.16 10.43 -0.42
N SER A 203 -1.65 11.41 0.29
CA SER A 203 -2.08 11.72 1.65
C SER A 203 -2.65 13.15 1.71
N VAL A 204 -3.57 13.37 2.65
CA VAL A 204 -4.19 14.67 2.90
C VAL A 204 -3.93 15.11 4.33
N ARG A 205 -3.95 16.42 4.57
CA ARG A 205 -3.90 16.97 5.92
C ARG A 205 -5.31 16.99 6.51
N GLY A 206 -5.53 16.24 7.59
CA GLY A 206 -6.83 16.07 8.23
C GLY A 206 -6.71 15.48 9.63
N HIS A 207 -7.85 15.20 10.25
CA HIS A 207 -7.96 14.56 11.57
C HIS A 207 -8.49 13.12 11.48
N ALA A 208 -8.57 12.56 10.28
CA ALA A 208 -9.00 11.20 10.04
C ALA A 208 -7.90 10.19 10.41
N GLN A 209 -8.25 8.92 10.48
CA GLN A 209 -7.33 7.78 10.52
C GLN A 209 -7.43 7.01 9.21
N SER A 210 -6.43 6.15 8.93
CA SER A 210 -6.44 5.30 7.74
C SER A 210 -6.61 3.83 8.11
N VAL A 211 -7.36 3.13 7.26
CA VAL A 211 -7.48 1.67 7.22
C VAL A 211 -6.76 1.16 5.98
N VAL A 212 -5.90 0.20 6.15
CA VAL A 212 -5.25 -0.52 5.05
C VAL A 212 -6.03 -1.79 4.74
N ALA A 213 -6.40 -1.97 3.48
CA ALA A 213 -6.87 -3.23 2.92
C ALA A 213 -5.68 -3.99 2.31
N LEU A 214 -5.08 -4.91 3.08
CA LEU A 214 -3.96 -5.74 2.65
C LEU A 214 -4.49 -7.03 2.03
N GLY A 215 -4.16 -7.28 0.76
CA GLY A 215 -4.70 -8.45 0.07
C GLY A 215 -4.03 -8.77 -1.26
N ASP A 216 -4.69 -9.65 -1.97
CA ASP A 216 -4.34 -10.13 -3.31
C ASP A 216 -5.23 -9.51 -4.40
N SER A 217 -5.47 -10.24 -5.52
CA SER A 217 -6.32 -9.81 -6.63
C SER A 217 -7.74 -9.45 -6.20
N ILE A 218 -8.32 -10.15 -5.23
CA ILE A 218 -9.68 -9.91 -4.74
C ILE A 218 -9.76 -8.54 -4.06
N THR A 219 -8.72 -8.14 -3.32
CA THR A 219 -8.63 -6.82 -2.69
C THR A 219 -8.24 -5.75 -3.72
N ASN A 220 -7.33 -6.08 -4.65
CA ASN A 220 -6.95 -5.20 -5.75
C ASN A 220 -8.17 -4.81 -6.62
N GLY A 221 -9.16 -5.71 -6.75
CA GLY A 221 -10.35 -5.52 -7.54
C GLY A 221 -10.27 -6.12 -8.94
N PHE A 222 -9.56 -7.24 -9.08
CA PHE A 222 -9.49 -7.99 -10.33
C PHE A 222 -10.90 -8.39 -10.80
N GLU A 223 -11.19 -8.29 -12.09
CA GLU A 223 -12.51 -8.50 -12.74
C GLU A 223 -13.60 -7.48 -12.38
N THR A 224 -13.26 -6.32 -11.79
CA THR A 224 -14.21 -5.21 -11.67
C THR A 224 -14.27 -4.39 -12.95
N ASP A 225 -15.37 -3.66 -13.16
CA ASP A 225 -15.51 -2.76 -14.30
C ASP A 225 -14.42 -1.68 -14.29
N ILE A 226 -13.72 -1.54 -15.44
CA ILE A 226 -12.65 -0.56 -15.59
C ILE A 226 -13.20 0.87 -15.39
N ASN A 227 -12.47 1.71 -14.67
CA ASN A 227 -12.82 3.11 -14.35
C ASN A 227 -14.01 3.28 -13.38
N ALA A 228 -14.64 2.20 -12.91
CA ALA A 228 -15.84 2.28 -12.07
C ALA A 228 -15.55 2.52 -10.59
N ASN A 229 -14.32 2.25 -10.11
CA ASN A 229 -13.95 2.26 -8.69
C ASN A 229 -14.87 1.35 -7.84
N HIS A 230 -15.17 0.15 -8.34
CA HIS A 230 -16.05 -0.82 -7.70
C HIS A 230 -15.29 -1.88 -6.88
N ARG A 231 -13.99 -1.70 -6.61
CA ARG A 231 -13.24 -2.56 -5.68
C ARG A 231 -13.87 -2.50 -4.30
N TRP A 232 -13.90 -3.61 -3.56
CA TRP A 232 -14.53 -3.59 -2.24
C TRP A 232 -13.94 -2.52 -1.28
N PRO A 233 -12.63 -2.15 -1.33
CA PRO A 233 -12.13 -1.05 -0.50
C PRO A 233 -12.69 0.32 -0.89
N ASP A 234 -12.91 0.60 -2.20
CA ASP A 234 -13.51 1.85 -2.66
C ASP A 234 -14.97 1.96 -2.18
N LEU A 235 -15.73 0.86 -2.31
CA LEU A 235 -17.13 0.79 -1.88
C LEU A 235 -17.23 0.86 -0.34
N PHE A 236 -16.28 0.27 0.37
CA PHE A 236 -16.19 0.40 1.83
C PHE A 236 -15.89 1.84 2.25
N ALA A 237 -14.99 2.55 1.55
CA ALA A 237 -14.67 3.96 1.81
C ALA A 237 -15.92 4.87 1.74
N ALA A 238 -16.88 4.55 0.86
CA ALA A 238 -18.15 5.28 0.77
C ALA A 238 -19.00 5.14 2.04
N ARG A 239 -18.82 4.05 2.81
CA ARG A 239 -19.54 3.73 4.05
C ARG A 239 -18.77 4.13 5.31
N ALA A 240 -17.44 4.03 5.30
CA ALA A 240 -16.54 4.37 6.40
C ALA A 240 -16.24 5.88 6.43
N ARG A 241 -17.27 6.68 6.73
CA ARG A 241 -17.19 8.15 6.67
C ARG A 241 -16.13 8.70 7.62
N GLY A 242 -15.23 9.54 7.07
CA GLY A 242 -14.16 10.15 7.85
C GLY A 242 -12.94 9.25 8.05
N THR A 243 -12.90 8.08 7.41
CA THR A 243 -11.78 7.14 7.47
C THR A 243 -11.12 7.04 6.10
N GLY A 244 -9.81 7.21 6.05
CA GLY A 244 -9.01 6.92 4.86
C GLY A 244 -9.00 5.40 4.60
N VAL A 245 -9.31 4.97 3.38
CA VAL A 245 -9.23 3.55 3.00
C VAL A 245 -8.18 3.42 1.92
N LEU A 246 -7.16 2.62 2.18
CA LEU A 246 -6.00 2.41 1.31
C LEU A 246 -6.05 0.99 0.76
N ASN A 247 -6.26 0.87 -0.55
CA ASN A 247 -6.24 -0.43 -1.22
C ASN A 247 -4.78 -0.85 -1.49
N LEU A 248 -4.30 -1.82 -0.75
CA LEU A 248 -2.97 -2.43 -0.91
C LEU A 248 -3.07 -3.90 -1.34
N GLY A 249 -4.09 -4.21 -2.13
CA GLY A 249 -4.22 -5.45 -2.86
C GLY A 249 -3.23 -5.51 -4.02
N VAL A 250 -2.73 -6.69 -4.32
CA VAL A 250 -1.85 -6.98 -5.46
C VAL A 250 -2.31 -8.28 -6.12
N ALA A 251 -2.66 -8.22 -7.39
CA ALA A 251 -3.08 -9.43 -8.12
C ALA A 251 -1.99 -10.51 -8.06
N GLY A 252 -2.37 -11.75 -7.75
CA GLY A 252 -1.45 -12.87 -7.61
C GLY A 252 -0.58 -12.87 -6.35
N ASN A 253 -0.78 -11.92 -5.41
CA ASN A 253 0.09 -11.82 -4.23
C ASN A 253 -0.08 -13.02 -3.30
N ARG A 254 1.05 -13.56 -2.87
CA ARG A 254 1.13 -14.61 -1.86
C ARG A 254 1.49 -14.05 -0.49
N LEU A 255 1.11 -14.75 0.53
CA LEU A 255 1.42 -14.41 1.91
C LEU A 255 2.87 -14.77 2.26
N LEU A 256 3.35 -15.93 1.78
CA LEU A 256 4.60 -16.57 2.19
C LEU A 256 5.76 -16.39 1.19
N HIS A 257 5.48 -16.44 -0.11
CA HIS A 257 6.51 -16.52 -1.15
C HIS A 257 6.48 -15.34 -2.10
N ASP A 258 7.64 -14.84 -2.49
CA ASP A 258 7.80 -13.92 -3.60
C ASP A 258 7.47 -14.63 -4.94
N PRO A 259 7.20 -13.90 -6.04
CA PRO A 259 7.02 -14.52 -7.34
C PRO A 259 8.23 -15.37 -7.75
N ASN A 260 7.97 -16.61 -8.16
CA ASN A 260 8.99 -17.55 -8.60
C ASN A 260 8.44 -18.38 -9.78
N PRO A 261 8.27 -17.77 -10.98
CA PRO A 261 7.73 -18.49 -12.12
C PRO A 261 8.69 -19.59 -12.57
N PRO A 262 8.17 -20.78 -12.97
CA PRO A 262 9.01 -21.83 -13.52
C PRO A 262 9.74 -21.34 -14.79
N PRO A 263 11.04 -21.61 -14.94
CA PRO A 263 11.82 -21.18 -16.10
C PRO A 263 11.19 -21.62 -17.42
N GLY A 264 11.01 -20.69 -18.37
CA GLY A 264 10.41 -20.92 -19.68
C GLY A 264 8.88 -20.99 -19.68
N SER A 265 8.22 -20.72 -18.55
CA SER A 265 6.74 -20.63 -18.50
C SER A 265 6.25 -19.25 -18.91
N ASP A 266 5.00 -19.16 -19.37
CA ASP A 266 4.35 -17.88 -19.68
C ASP A 266 4.29 -16.94 -18.46
N ALA A 267 4.35 -17.51 -17.26
CA ALA A 267 4.34 -16.75 -16.02
C ALA A 267 5.54 -15.80 -15.85
N GLU A 268 6.68 -16.07 -16.48
CA GLU A 268 7.83 -15.13 -16.53
C GLU A 268 7.45 -13.77 -17.13
N GLY A 269 6.45 -13.73 -18.01
CA GLY A 269 5.97 -12.51 -18.66
C GLY A 269 5.13 -11.60 -17.76
N TYR A 270 4.66 -12.09 -16.59
CA TYR A 270 3.75 -11.32 -15.73
C TYR A 270 3.93 -11.52 -14.22
N ALA A 271 4.60 -12.58 -13.77
CA ALA A 271 4.65 -12.91 -12.33
C ALA A 271 5.30 -11.82 -11.47
N ALA A 272 6.21 -10.99 -12.03
CA ALA A 272 6.78 -9.87 -11.28
C ALA A 272 5.71 -8.87 -10.79
N PHE A 273 4.57 -8.76 -11.48
CA PHE A 273 3.45 -7.92 -11.04
C PHE A 273 2.75 -8.44 -9.78
N PHE A 274 2.96 -9.70 -9.38
CA PHE A 274 2.40 -10.27 -8.16
C PHE A 274 3.06 -9.72 -6.89
N GLY A 275 4.18 -9.00 -7.05
CA GLY A 275 4.87 -8.31 -5.97
C GLY A 275 5.49 -9.23 -4.93
N GLU A 276 6.28 -8.65 -4.05
CA GLU A 276 6.88 -9.37 -2.92
C GLU A 276 5.80 -9.94 -2.00
N SER A 277 6.11 -11.04 -1.29
CA SER A 277 5.18 -11.67 -0.34
C SER A 277 4.64 -10.67 0.68
N ALA A 278 3.40 -10.87 1.12
CA ALA A 278 2.79 -9.95 2.08
C ALA A 278 3.58 -9.85 3.39
N LEU A 279 4.21 -10.93 3.83
CA LEU A 279 5.11 -10.90 4.98
C LEU A 279 6.29 -9.96 4.75
N ARG A 280 6.88 -9.95 3.55
CA ARG A 280 8.04 -9.12 3.22
C ARG A 280 7.66 -7.66 3.08
N ARG A 281 6.56 -7.36 2.37
CA ARG A 281 6.13 -5.99 2.06
C ARG A 281 5.36 -5.30 3.20
N PHE A 282 5.01 -5.99 4.29
CA PHE A 282 4.11 -5.47 5.34
C PHE A 282 4.57 -4.14 5.95
N ASP A 283 5.84 -4.01 6.31
CA ASP A 283 6.34 -2.78 6.95
C ASP A 283 6.34 -1.61 5.96
N ARG A 284 6.80 -1.84 4.73
CA ARG A 284 6.82 -0.84 3.66
C ARG A 284 5.42 -0.38 3.27
N ASP A 285 4.51 -1.34 3.08
CA ASP A 285 3.22 -1.06 2.47
C ASP A 285 2.13 -0.75 3.52
N VAL A 286 2.21 -1.31 4.72
CA VAL A 286 1.21 -1.12 5.77
C VAL A 286 1.67 -0.12 6.82
N LEU A 287 2.77 -0.43 7.52
CA LEU A 287 3.20 0.36 8.69
C LEU A 287 3.66 1.77 8.32
N ALA A 288 4.18 1.96 7.10
CA ALA A 288 4.62 3.27 6.60
C ALA A 288 3.50 4.14 6.03
N GLN A 289 2.22 3.71 6.06
CA GLN A 289 1.12 4.53 5.56
C GLN A 289 0.77 5.66 6.52
N PRO A 290 0.54 6.88 5.99
CA PRO A 290 0.21 8.02 6.84
C PRO A 290 -1.11 7.83 7.58
N GLY A 291 -1.09 7.97 8.91
CA GLY A 291 -2.27 7.90 9.76
C GLY A 291 -2.90 6.51 9.87
N VAL A 292 -2.19 5.44 9.50
CA VAL A 292 -2.70 4.08 9.64
C VAL A 292 -2.96 3.75 11.10
N SER A 293 -4.14 3.19 11.38
CA SER A 293 -4.54 2.70 12.70
C SER A 293 -5.11 1.30 12.65
N GLN A 294 -5.54 0.86 11.46
CA GLN A 294 -6.22 -0.42 11.31
C GLN A 294 -5.82 -1.11 9.99
N VAL A 295 -5.89 -2.44 9.99
CA VAL A 295 -5.58 -3.28 8.82
C VAL A 295 -6.67 -4.33 8.66
N ILE A 296 -7.17 -4.51 7.43
CA ILE A 296 -7.99 -5.65 7.03
C ILE A 296 -7.11 -6.55 6.17
N VAL A 297 -6.98 -7.82 6.52
CA VAL A 297 -6.17 -8.81 5.79
C VAL A 297 -7.06 -9.81 5.10
N LEU A 298 -6.90 -9.97 3.78
CA LEU A 298 -7.52 -11.03 2.99
C LEU A 298 -6.47 -11.61 2.05
N LEU A 299 -5.86 -12.74 2.45
CA LEU A 299 -4.73 -13.39 1.77
C LEU A 299 -4.73 -14.90 2.01
N GLY A 300 -4.06 -15.63 1.12
CA GLY A 300 -3.78 -17.06 1.25
C GLY A 300 -4.29 -17.90 0.09
N VAL A 301 -5.19 -17.40 -0.76
CA VAL A 301 -5.68 -18.17 -1.91
C VAL A 301 -4.58 -18.48 -2.91
N ASN A 302 -3.67 -17.52 -3.15
CA ASN A 302 -2.54 -17.70 -4.07
C ASN A 302 -1.42 -18.59 -3.48
N ASP A 303 -1.29 -18.64 -2.16
CA ASP A 303 -0.38 -19.61 -1.51
C ASP A 303 -0.87 -21.06 -1.73
N LEU A 304 -2.19 -21.25 -1.82
CA LEU A 304 -2.79 -22.56 -2.13
C LEU A 304 -2.71 -22.88 -3.64
N GLY A 305 -2.93 -21.88 -4.52
CA GLY A 305 -3.16 -22.10 -5.95
C GLY A 305 -1.93 -21.99 -6.85
N HIS A 306 -0.93 -21.18 -6.50
CA HIS A 306 0.24 -20.98 -7.36
C HIS A 306 1.18 -22.20 -7.49
N PRO A 307 1.42 -23.00 -6.41
CA PRO A 307 2.25 -24.19 -6.55
C PRO A 307 1.72 -25.15 -7.61
N GLY A 308 2.54 -25.45 -8.64
CA GLY A 308 2.16 -26.29 -9.77
C GLY A 308 1.41 -25.55 -10.89
N THR A 309 1.13 -24.24 -10.76
CA THR A 309 0.57 -23.39 -11.82
C THR A 309 1.56 -22.28 -12.22
N THR A 310 1.65 -21.21 -11.44
CA THR A 310 2.53 -20.06 -11.68
C THR A 310 3.77 -20.05 -10.79
N ALA A 311 3.93 -21.06 -9.93
CA ALA A 311 5.10 -21.30 -9.08
C ALA A 311 5.45 -22.79 -9.08
N PRO A 312 6.72 -23.17 -8.71
CA PRO A 312 7.12 -24.56 -8.58
C PRO A 312 6.25 -25.31 -7.58
N ILE A 313 5.97 -26.59 -7.85
CA ILE A 313 5.14 -27.44 -6.96
C ILE A 313 5.79 -27.62 -5.57
N GLU A 314 7.10 -27.50 -5.49
CA GLU A 314 7.88 -27.58 -4.25
C GLU A 314 7.58 -26.43 -3.27
N GLU A 315 6.94 -25.35 -3.75
CA GLU A 315 6.45 -24.26 -2.91
C GLU A 315 5.05 -24.53 -2.33
N THR A 316 4.57 -25.78 -2.41
CA THR A 316 3.31 -26.18 -1.76
C THR A 316 3.39 -25.98 -0.26
N VAL A 317 2.46 -25.22 0.28
CA VAL A 317 2.38 -24.88 1.71
C VAL A 317 1.32 -25.68 2.45
N THR A 318 1.48 -25.82 3.77
CA THR A 318 0.48 -26.35 4.69
C THR A 318 -0.46 -25.25 5.20
N ALA A 319 -1.58 -25.62 5.78
CA ALA A 319 -2.45 -24.67 6.45
C ALA A 319 -1.78 -24.03 7.68
N GLU A 320 -0.91 -24.79 8.37
CA GLU A 320 -0.15 -24.33 9.53
C GLU A 320 0.86 -23.24 9.17
N GLU A 321 1.50 -23.33 8.01
CA GLU A 321 2.41 -22.30 7.50
C GLU A 321 1.66 -21.03 7.17
N ILE A 322 0.51 -21.10 6.48
CA ILE A 322 -0.37 -19.95 6.23
C ILE A 322 -0.82 -19.33 7.56
N ILE A 323 -1.28 -20.12 8.52
CA ILE A 323 -1.68 -19.67 9.86
C ILE A 323 -0.49 -19.00 10.58
N GLY A 324 0.71 -19.58 10.47
CA GLY A 324 1.94 -19.03 11.02
C GLY A 324 2.24 -17.64 10.49
N ALA A 325 2.08 -17.44 9.19
CA ALA A 325 2.26 -16.14 8.54
C ALA A 325 1.21 -15.11 8.99
N HIS A 326 -0.07 -15.49 9.08
CA HIS A 326 -1.10 -14.62 9.64
C HIS A 326 -0.77 -14.18 11.07
N LYS A 327 -0.28 -15.09 11.92
CA LYS A 327 0.17 -14.75 13.28
C LYS A 327 1.31 -13.74 13.29
N GLN A 328 2.24 -13.81 12.32
CA GLN A 328 3.32 -12.82 12.18
C GLN A 328 2.77 -11.45 11.78
N LEU A 329 1.81 -11.36 10.85
CA LEU A 329 1.17 -10.09 10.50
C LEU A 329 0.47 -9.48 11.73
N VAL A 330 -0.26 -10.29 12.50
CA VAL A 330 -0.94 -9.82 13.73
C VAL A 330 0.08 -9.31 14.76
N ALA A 331 1.13 -10.08 15.03
CA ALA A 331 2.16 -9.67 15.99
C ALA A 331 2.84 -8.35 15.60
N ARG A 332 3.14 -8.17 14.30
CA ARG A 332 3.76 -6.93 13.79
C ARG A 332 2.81 -5.74 13.82
N ALA A 333 1.53 -5.95 13.47
CA ALA A 333 0.50 -4.92 13.60
C ALA A 333 0.34 -4.45 15.06
N HIS A 334 0.20 -5.39 16.00
CA HIS A 334 0.09 -5.08 17.43
C HIS A 334 1.36 -4.40 17.99
N ALA A 335 2.55 -4.84 17.56
CA ALA A 335 3.80 -4.18 17.94
C ALA A 335 3.87 -2.71 17.47
N ALA A 336 3.18 -2.38 16.39
CA ALA A 336 3.03 -1.02 15.86
C ALA A 336 1.79 -0.27 16.43
N GLY A 337 1.04 -0.87 17.34
CA GLY A 337 -0.17 -0.27 17.93
C GLY A 337 -1.38 -0.26 17.00
N LEU A 338 -1.39 -1.09 15.94
CA LEU A 338 -2.50 -1.18 14.99
C LEU A 338 -3.51 -2.25 15.42
N THR A 339 -4.79 -2.00 15.13
CA THR A 339 -5.83 -3.02 15.16
C THR A 339 -5.84 -3.79 13.84
N ILE A 340 -6.00 -5.12 13.88
CA ILE A 340 -5.93 -5.95 12.69
C ILE A 340 -7.12 -6.92 12.59
N HIS A 341 -7.79 -6.94 11.45
CA HIS A 341 -9.00 -7.70 11.18
C HIS A 341 -8.73 -8.80 10.16
N GLY A 342 -9.11 -10.04 10.47
CA GLY A 342 -8.92 -11.18 9.58
C GLY A 342 -10.11 -11.39 8.65
N GLY A 343 -9.89 -11.35 7.35
CA GLY A 343 -10.83 -11.78 6.32
C GLY A 343 -10.69 -13.27 6.03
N THR A 344 -11.79 -14.01 5.95
CA THR A 344 -11.75 -15.42 5.57
C THR A 344 -11.59 -15.58 4.06
N ILE A 345 -10.77 -16.55 3.64
CA ILE A 345 -10.47 -16.86 2.23
C ILE A 345 -11.76 -17.35 1.53
N LEU A 346 -12.09 -16.73 0.40
CA LEU A 346 -13.28 -17.05 -0.40
C LEU A 346 -13.21 -18.48 -0.94
N PRO A 347 -14.36 -19.10 -1.24
CA PRO A 347 -14.40 -20.39 -1.93
C PRO A 347 -14.01 -20.22 -3.42
N PHE A 348 -13.39 -21.25 -4.00
CA PHE A 348 -12.89 -21.18 -5.38
C PHE A 348 -13.04 -22.48 -6.16
N LYS A 349 -14.01 -23.35 -5.78
CA LYS A 349 -14.26 -24.60 -6.50
C LYS A 349 -14.74 -24.34 -7.93
N GLY A 350 -14.03 -24.92 -8.87
CA GLY A 350 -14.30 -24.78 -10.31
C GLY A 350 -13.57 -23.62 -10.95
N ASP A 351 -12.61 -22.99 -10.24
CA ASP A 351 -11.80 -21.90 -10.79
C ASP A 351 -11.10 -22.30 -12.10
N THR A 352 -10.93 -21.34 -12.98
CA THR A 352 -10.35 -21.55 -14.30
C THR A 352 -8.82 -21.56 -14.31
N LEU A 353 -8.19 -21.20 -13.16
CA LEU A 353 -6.73 -21.12 -13.04
C LEU A 353 -6.10 -22.41 -12.52
N GLY A 354 -6.92 -23.41 -12.16
CA GLY A 354 -6.45 -24.70 -11.67
C GLY A 354 -6.00 -24.68 -10.20
N PHE A 355 -6.50 -23.74 -9.40
CA PHE A 355 -6.16 -23.62 -7.98
C PHE A 355 -6.89 -24.64 -7.13
N TYR A 356 -8.12 -25.00 -7.54
CA TYR A 356 -8.94 -25.91 -6.76
C TYR A 356 -8.49 -27.37 -6.90
N ASN A 357 -8.31 -27.99 -5.77
CA ASN A 357 -8.33 -29.42 -5.55
C ASN A 357 -8.79 -29.69 -4.10
N GLU A 358 -9.16 -30.93 -3.77
CA GLU A 358 -9.67 -31.28 -2.44
C GLU A 358 -8.66 -31.00 -1.32
N ALA A 359 -7.35 -31.10 -1.58
CA ALA A 359 -6.32 -30.81 -0.60
C ALA A 359 -6.23 -29.29 -0.31
N ASN A 360 -6.31 -28.45 -1.35
CA ASN A 360 -6.32 -26.99 -1.18
C ASN A 360 -7.60 -26.51 -0.49
N GLU A 361 -8.76 -27.11 -0.82
CA GLU A 361 -10.01 -26.82 -0.11
C GLU A 361 -9.94 -27.21 1.37
N ALA A 362 -9.36 -28.36 1.69
CA ALA A 362 -9.16 -28.76 3.09
C ALA A 362 -8.29 -27.73 3.86
N LYS A 363 -7.20 -27.27 3.25
CA LYS A 363 -6.34 -26.21 3.83
C LYS A 363 -7.10 -24.90 3.98
N ARG A 364 -7.84 -24.43 2.95
CA ARG A 364 -8.68 -23.23 3.02
C ARG A 364 -9.66 -23.30 4.21
N ARG A 365 -10.35 -24.41 4.35
CA ARG A 365 -11.29 -24.62 5.47
C ARG A 365 -10.61 -24.60 6.83
N GLN A 366 -9.42 -25.17 6.95
CA GLN A 366 -8.64 -25.18 8.19
C GLN A 366 -8.17 -23.75 8.54
N VAL A 367 -7.64 -22.99 7.58
CA VAL A 367 -7.24 -21.59 7.78
C VAL A 367 -8.46 -20.74 8.17
N ASN A 368 -9.59 -20.87 7.46
CA ASN A 368 -10.81 -20.12 7.75
C ASN A 368 -11.40 -20.48 9.13
N HIS A 369 -11.33 -21.75 9.51
CA HIS A 369 -11.72 -22.17 10.87
C HIS A 369 -10.86 -21.48 11.93
N TRP A 370 -9.53 -21.46 11.73
CA TRP A 370 -8.62 -20.79 12.65
C TRP A 370 -8.89 -19.27 12.70
N ILE A 371 -9.07 -18.58 11.55
CA ILE A 371 -9.41 -17.15 11.53
C ILE A 371 -10.65 -16.88 12.38
N ARG A 372 -11.69 -17.71 12.26
CA ARG A 372 -12.97 -17.55 12.99
C ARG A 372 -12.88 -17.79 14.47
N THR A 373 -12.03 -18.74 14.93
CA THR A 373 -12.15 -19.31 16.28
C THR A 373 -10.95 -19.08 17.19
N SER A 374 -9.80 -18.69 16.63
CA SER A 374 -8.57 -18.58 17.43
C SER A 374 -8.53 -17.38 18.39
N GLY A 375 -9.31 -16.33 18.11
CA GLY A 375 -9.22 -15.08 18.84
C GLY A 375 -7.89 -14.32 18.62
N THR A 376 -7.12 -14.69 17.60
CA THR A 376 -5.82 -14.05 17.30
C THR A 376 -6.00 -12.67 16.65
N TYR A 377 -6.95 -12.54 15.73
CA TYR A 377 -7.35 -11.26 15.15
C TYR A 377 -8.25 -10.47 16.11
N ASP A 378 -8.17 -9.15 16.08
CA ASP A 378 -9.02 -8.28 16.90
C ASP A 378 -10.50 -8.39 16.52
N SER A 379 -10.78 -8.66 15.24
CA SER A 379 -12.10 -9.08 14.77
C SER A 379 -12.00 -9.88 13.47
N VAL A 380 -13.11 -10.50 13.09
CA VAL A 380 -13.22 -11.32 11.88
C VAL A 380 -14.26 -10.72 10.93
N ILE A 381 -13.90 -10.64 9.65
CA ILE A 381 -14.79 -10.32 8.54
C ILE A 381 -14.99 -11.61 7.74
N ASP A 382 -16.16 -12.23 7.87
CA ASP A 382 -16.41 -13.56 7.30
C ASP A 382 -16.82 -13.45 5.82
N PHE A 383 -15.86 -13.10 4.96
CA PHE A 383 -16.07 -12.99 3.51
C PHE A 383 -16.47 -14.32 2.87
N ASP A 384 -15.91 -15.45 3.32
CA ASP A 384 -16.31 -16.79 2.85
C ASP A 384 -17.83 -17.02 3.04
N ARG A 385 -18.37 -16.66 4.20
CA ARG A 385 -19.80 -16.83 4.46
C ARG A 385 -20.68 -15.97 3.56
N VAL A 386 -20.22 -14.76 3.24
CA VAL A 386 -20.96 -13.81 2.41
C VAL A 386 -20.95 -14.21 0.93
N MET A 387 -19.81 -14.76 0.48
CA MET A 387 -19.54 -14.97 -0.94
C MET A 387 -19.87 -16.38 -1.44
N ARG A 388 -20.00 -17.34 -0.54
CA ARG A 388 -20.23 -18.73 -0.93
C ARG A 388 -21.65 -18.98 -1.44
N ASP A 389 -21.78 -19.94 -2.36
CA ASP A 389 -23.05 -20.47 -2.78
C ASP A 389 -23.69 -21.26 -1.62
N PRO A 390 -24.94 -20.98 -1.22
CA PRO A 390 -25.64 -21.75 -0.21
C PRO A 390 -25.84 -23.25 -0.56
N ALA A 391 -25.92 -23.58 -1.85
CA ALA A 391 -26.11 -24.95 -2.33
C ALA A 391 -24.79 -25.74 -2.38
N ASP A 392 -23.66 -25.10 -2.67
CA ASP A 392 -22.31 -25.68 -2.63
C ASP A 392 -21.33 -24.69 -2.01
N PRO A 393 -21.09 -24.74 -0.68
CA PRO A 393 -20.26 -23.78 0.03
C PRO A 393 -18.78 -23.73 -0.38
N GLN A 394 -18.35 -24.59 -1.28
CA GLN A 394 -17.00 -24.56 -1.86
C GLN A 394 -16.91 -23.66 -3.11
N ARG A 395 -18.07 -23.19 -3.64
CA ARG A 395 -18.17 -22.32 -4.81
C ARG A 395 -18.52 -20.90 -4.42
N LEU A 396 -18.12 -19.95 -5.27
CA LEU A 396 -18.69 -18.60 -5.24
C LEU A 396 -20.19 -18.67 -5.61
N ASN A 397 -20.96 -17.81 -4.96
CA ASN A 397 -22.35 -17.59 -5.34
C ASN A 397 -22.40 -17.09 -6.80
N PRO A 398 -23.17 -17.73 -7.69
CA PRO A 398 -23.22 -17.33 -9.11
C PRO A 398 -23.58 -15.86 -9.35
N THR A 399 -24.30 -15.22 -8.41
CA THR A 399 -24.61 -13.77 -8.49
C THR A 399 -23.38 -12.89 -8.29
N TYR A 400 -22.37 -13.38 -7.60
CA TYR A 400 -21.16 -12.65 -7.20
C TYR A 400 -19.92 -13.04 -7.98
N ASP A 401 -20.02 -14.07 -8.81
CA ASP A 401 -18.93 -14.66 -9.58
C ASP A 401 -18.68 -13.87 -10.87
N SER A 402 -17.43 -13.57 -11.19
CA SER A 402 -17.05 -12.95 -12.47
C SER A 402 -17.16 -13.91 -13.66
N GLY A 403 -17.23 -15.22 -13.41
CA GLY A 403 -17.23 -16.29 -14.39
C GLY A 403 -15.95 -17.12 -14.40
N ASP A 404 -14.91 -16.70 -13.69
CA ASP A 404 -13.68 -17.46 -13.50
C ASP A 404 -13.69 -18.34 -12.23
N HIS A 405 -14.73 -18.22 -11.43
CA HIS A 405 -15.00 -18.97 -10.20
C HIS A 405 -13.98 -18.76 -9.07
N LEU A 406 -13.23 -17.66 -9.14
CA LEU A 406 -12.24 -17.22 -8.15
C LEU A 406 -12.47 -15.76 -7.74
N HIS A 407 -12.70 -14.89 -8.71
CA HIS A 407 -12.82 -13.46 -8.48
C HIS A 407 -14.29 -13.00 -8.42
N PRO A 408 -14.62 -12.13 -7.46
CA PRO A 408 -15.93 -11.50 -7.43
C PRO A 408 -16.13 -10.50 -8.59
N ASN A 409 -17.33 -10.44 -9.14
CA ASN A 409 -17.78 -9.34 -9.98
C ASN A 409 -18.15 -8.10 -9.13
N ASP A 410 -18.59 -7.00 -9.74
CA ASP A 410 -18.98 -5.76 -9.04
C ASP A 410 -20.03 -5.96 -7.96
N ALA A 411 -21.02 -6.86 -8.18
CA ALA A 411 -22.03 -7.18 -7.18
C ALA A 411 -21.42 -7.93 -5.98
N GLY A 412 -20.46 -8.82 -6.23
CA GLY A 412 -19.70 -9.52 -5.20
C GLY A 412 -18.82 -8.55 -4.40
N MET A 413 -18.14 -7.62 -5.06
CA MET A 413 -17.37 -6.57 -4.39
C MET A 413 -18.24 -5.70 -3.50
N ALA A 414 -19.45 -5.36 -3.95
CA ALA A 414 -20.43 -4.63 -3.14
C ALA A 414 -20.91 -5.44 -1.92
N ALA A 415 -21.14 -6.75 -2.10
CA ALA A 415 -21.48 -7.65 -0.99
C ALA A 415 -20.37 -7.73 0.05
N MET A 416 -19.10 -7.85 -0.38
CA MET A 416 -17.93 -7.82 0.50
C MET A 416 -17.84 -6.51 1.28
N ALA A 417 -17.91 -5.37 0.59
CA ALA A 417 -17.90 -4.06 1.25
C ALA A 417 -19.02 -3.92 2.29
N ASN A 418 -20.22 -4.41 1.98
CA ASN A 418 -21.38 -4.36 2.87
C ASN A 418 -21.23 -5.26 4.10
N ALA A 419 -20.46 -6.34 3.99
CA ALA A 419 -20.18 -7.25 5.11
C ALA A 419 -19.26 -6.64 6.18
N ILE A 420 -18.52 -5.59 5.86
CA ILE A 420 -17.60 -4.94 6.80
C ILE A 420 -18.40 -4.06 7.77
N PRO A 421 -18.35 -4.35 9.09
CA PRO A 421 -19.07 -3.56 10.08
C PRO A 421 -18.41 -2.18 10.27
N THR A 422 -19.07 -1.10 9.85
CA THR A 422 -18.51 0.27 9.94
C THR A 422 -18.26 0.75 11.37
N ARG A 423 -18.86 0.10 12.37
CA ARG A 423 -18.61 0.39 13.80
C ARG A 423 -17.20 0.03 14.28
N LEU A 424 -16.44 -0.70 13.50
CA LEU A 424 -15.06 -1.06 13.82
C LEU A 424 -14.07 0.07 13.47
N PHE A 425 -14.51 1.07 12.69
CA PHE A 425 -13.65 2.08 12.06
C PHE A 425 -14.06 3.51 12.39
#